data_16e1486ea901e372ff6cc94e0e93cfd1
#
_entry.id   16e1486ea901e372ff6cc94e0e93cfd1
#
_cell.length_a   1.000
_cell.length_b   1.000
_cell.length_c   1.000
_cell.angle_alpha   90.00
_cell.angle_beta   90.00
_cell.angle_gamma   90.00
#
_symmetry.space_group_name_H-M   'P 1'
#
loop_
_entity.id
_entity.type
_entity.pdbx_description
1 polymer ?
#
loop_
_entity_poly.entity_id
_entity_poly.type
_entity_poly.pdbx_seq_one_letter_code
_entity_poly.pdbx_strand_id
1 'polypeptide(L)'
;MSLSPFDDYPIHQIADVVRHVGTSDRNFYDRYYFGCHGGRADLPYLITGLGVYPNLGVTDAFASVRDGDDIVVFRASRALGDDRADLKVGPYRIEVLEGLKRVRLILEPGDDYDLAFDITYTGEIPASLEPGHYQRQLGRVMFDTSRFAQTGTWTGQLTVGGTTHELDGVNWSGNRDRSWGIRPVGEGEPAGRRATLAGGFFWLYNVISFPEYSIVFINQEDEHGNKVVSGARRVWRDPAKGIDELGPITHDITLVPGTREASSAVITLGDITIKADIVLPHYFGFGTGYGLDPDWRHGMWQGDLVVQGKRYKTAELDATLTLLCPVDNLATFTAIENGVETHGSGLFEFGPIGPHKPSGFTGFVDTHQERDGDS
;
A
#
# COMPACT_ATOMS: atom_id res chain seq x y z
N MET A 1 -22.73 10.27 23.31
CA MET A 1 -22.11 10.65 22.02
C MET A 1 -21.54 12.02 22.22
N SER A 2 -20.25 12.17 22.03
CA SER A 2 -19.54 13.45 22.24
C SER A 2 -19.27 14.13 20.90
N LEU A 3 -19.29 15.44 20.87
CA LEU A 3 -18.83 16.24 19.74
C LEU A 3 -17.30 16.18 19.67
N SER A 4 -16.77 16.21 18.46
CA SER A 4 -15.35 16.41 18.19
C SER A 4 -15.10 17.80 17.60
N PRO A 5 -13.87 18.31 17.55
CA PRO A 5 -13.56 19.58 16.87
C PRO A 5 -13.97 19.59 15.40
N PHE A 6 -14.10 18.43 14.77
CA PHE A 6 -14.53 18.31 13.36
C PHE A 6 -16.03 18.58 13.16
N ASP A 7 -16.86 18.49 14.21
CA ASP A 7 -18.28 18.85 14.13
C ASP A 7 -18.51 20.37 13.95
N ASP A 8 -17.46 21.19 14.11
CA ASP A 8 -17.49 22.62 13.80
C ASP A 8 -17.33 22.91 12.28
N TYR A 9 -16.99 21.91 11.48
CA TYR A 9 -16.81 22.05 10.03
C TYR A 9 -18.03 21.53 9.26
N PRO A 10 -18.37 22.11 8.07
CA PRO A 10 -19.54 21.70 7.27
C PRO A 10 -19.25 20.39 6.48
N ILE A 11 -18.84 19.33 7.16
CA ILE A 11 -18.44 18.05 6.60
C ILE A 11 -19.33 16.86 7.03
N HIS A 12 -20.41 17.13 7.74
CA HIS A 12 -21.41 16.10 8.09
C HIS A 12 -22.06 15.54 6.83
N GLN A 13 -22.11 14.20 6.73
CA GLN A 13 -22.73 13.49 5.62
C GLN A 13 -24.02 12.77 5.99
N ILE A 14 -24.31 12.68 7.29
CA ILE A 14 -25.52 12.10 7.88
C ILE A 14 -25.99 12.97 9.04
N ALA A 15 -27.21 12.74 9.53
CA ALA A 15 -27.78 13.45 10.67
C ALA A 15 -27.23 12.91 12.01
N ASP A 16 -25.91 12.90 12.14
CA ASP A 16 -25.18 12.47 13.33
C ASP A 16 -23.81 13.18 13.40
N VAL A 17 -23.11 13.09 14.54
CA VAL A 17 -21.76 13.63 14.73
C VAL A 17 -20.77 13.01 13.73
N VAL A 18 -19.70 13.74 13.38
CA VAL A 18 -18.69 13.31 12.39
C VAL A 18 -18.00 11.99 12.77
N ARG A 19 -18.01 11.63 14.07
CA ARG A 19 -17.53 10.33 14.56
C ARG A 19 -18.15 9.15 13.80
N HIS A 20 -19.42 9.23 13.42
CA HIS A 20 -20.16 8.18 12.73
C HIS A 20 -20.06 8.32 11.20
N VAL A 21 -20.12 7.20 10.52
CA VAL A 21 -20.09 7.14 9.05
C VAL A 21 -21.46 6.76 8.49
N GLY A 22 -21.71 7.11 7.23
CA GLY A 22 -23.01 6.90 6.55
C GLY A 22 -23.36 5.44 6.25
N THR A 23 -22.67 4.49 6.86
CA THR A 23 -22.92 3.05 6.70
C THR A 23 -22.73 2.31 8.03
N SER A 24 -23.48 1.24 8.24
CA SER A 24 -23.29 0.31 9.36
C SER A 24 -22.39 -0.88 9.02
N ASP A 25 -21.81 -0.92 7.82
CA ASP A 25 -20.90 -2.00 7.43
C ASP A 25 -19.65 -1.97 8.32
N ARG A 26 -19.40 -3.08 9.03
CA ARG A 26 -18.25 -3.21 9.93
C ARG A 26 -16.89 -3.04 9.21
N ASN A 27 -16.86 -3.26 7.92
CA ASN A 27 -15.68 -3.20 7.09
C ASN A 27 -15.40 -1.79 6.54
N PHE A 28 -16.12 -0.75 7.02
CA PHE A 28 -15.79 0.62 6.65
C PHE A 28 -14.45 1.02 7.26
N TYR A 29 -13.57 1.59 6.44
CA TYR A 29 -12.23 2.01 6.79
C TYR A 29 -11.88 3.35 6.14
N ASP A 30 -10.86 4.02 6.68
CA ASP A 30 -10.23 5.21 6.13
C ASP A 30 -8.73 5.16 6.45
N ARG A 31 -7.85 5.02 5.43
CA ARG A 31 -6.44 4.66 5.64
C ARG A 31 -5.48 5.53 4.88
N TYR A 32 -4.32 5.72 5.51
CA TYR A 32 -3.11 6.27 4.93
C TYR A 32 -2.12 5.15 4.64
N TYR A 33 -1.41 5.29 3.53
CA TYR A 33 -0.24 4.50 3.18
C TYR A 33 0.84 5.42 2.66
N PHE A 34 2.10 5.14 3.02
CA PHE A 34 3.28 5.88 2.58
C PHE A 34 4.43 4.92 2.33
N GLY A 35 5.14 5.12 1.21
CA GLY A 35 6.44 4.53 0.92
C GLY A 35 7.54 5.59 0.93
N CYS A 36 8.72 5.24 1.46
CA CYS A 36 9.89 6.12 1.50
C CYS A 36 11.15 5.32 1.21
N HIS A 37 11.92 5.72 0.20
CA HIS A 37 13.12 5.01 -0.25
C HIS A 37 14.19 5.95 -0.81
N GLY A 38 15.44 5.51 -0.76
CA GLY A 38 16.57 6.19 -1.38
C GLY A 38 16.90 5.69 -2.80
N GLY A 39 16.01 4.92 -3.45
CA GLY A 39 16.20 4.43 -4.83
C GLY A 39 17.22 3.31 -5.00
N ARG A 40 17.79 2.74 -3.92
CA ARG A 40 18.88 1.78 -3.91
C ARG A 40 18.64 0.66 -2.91
N ALA A 41 19.17 -0.55 -3.18
CA ALA A 41 19.01 -1.71 -2.31
C ALA A 41 19.82 -1.64 -1.00
N ASP A 42 20.86 -0.80 -0.93
CA ASP A 42 21.70 -0.61 0.24
C ASP A 42 21.20 0.49 1.20
N LEU A 43 20.04 1.09 0.91
CA LEU A 43 19.34 2.05 1.74
C LEU A 43 18.02 1.47 2.26
N PRO A 44 17.57 1.87 3.46
CA PRO A 44 16.33 1.37 3.99
C PRO A 44 15.13 1.77 3.13
N TYR A 45 14.16 0.86 3.05
CA TYR A 45 12.85 1.10 2.42
C TYR A 45 11.76 1.02 3.48
N LEU A 46 11.18 2.17 3.82
CA LEU A 46 10.09 2.31 4.78
C LEU A 46 8.74 2.25 4.10
N ILE A 47 7.84 1.44 4.65
CA ILE A 47 6.41 1.44 4.38
C ILE A 47 5.69 1.71 5.69
N THR A 48 4.76 2.67 5.72
CA THR A 48 4.05 3.03 6.94
C THR A 48 2.62 3.49 6.65
N GLY A 49 1.76 3.37 7.63
CA GLY A 49 0.37 3.77 7.48
C GLY A 49 -0.38 3.87 8.81
N LEU A 50 -1.59 4.43 8.70
CA LEU A 50 -2.56 4.54 9.79
C LEU A 50 -3.96 4.26 9.25
N GLY A 51 -4.74 3.47 9.97
CA GLY A 51 -6.12 3.16 9.64
C GLY A 51 -7.09 3.58 10.73
N VAL A 52 -8.21 4.14 10.30
CA VAL A 52 -9.36 4.46 11.16
C VAL A 52 -10.52 3.57 10.76
N TYR A 53 -11.08 2.83 11.73
CA TYR A 53 -12.16 1.85 11.53
C TYR A 53 -13.36 2.19 12.40
N PRO A 54 -14.21 3.15 11.97
CA PRO A 54 -15.24 3.75 12.83
C PRO A 54 -16.23 2.74 13.38
N ASN A 55 -16.65 1.76 12.57
CA ASN A 55 -17.64 0.76 12.95
C ASN A 55 -17.05 -0.43 13.73
N LEU A 56 -15.72 -0.50 13.84
CA LEU A 56 -15.01 -1.40 14.75
C LEU A 56 -14.54 -0.69 16.03
N GLY A 57 -14.60 0.65 16.08
CA GLY A 57 -14.14 1.44 17.22
C GLY A 57 -12.62 1.43 17.41
N VAL A 58 -11.85 1.22 16.34
CA VAL A 58 -10.39 1.02 16.38
C VAL A 58 -9.68 2.03 15.48
N THR A 59 -8.50 2.44 15.90
CA THR A 59 -7.49 3.12 15.07
C THR A 59 -6.18 2.37 15.24
N ASP A 60 -5.51 2.04 14.15
CA ASP A 60 -4.21 1.37 14.18
C ASP A 60 -3.16 2.11 13.34
N ALA A 61 -1.89 1.81 13.60
CA ALA A 61 -0.77 2.31 12.83
C ALA A 61 0.31 1.22 12.74
N PHE A 62 1.06 1.28 11.66
CA PHE A 62 2.22 0.42 11.46
C PHE A 62 3.35 1.17 10.77
N ALA A 63 4.57 0.68 10.95
CA ALA A 63 5.71 1.01 10.12
C ALA A 63 6.55 -0.25 9.93
N SER A 64 7.02 -0.50 8.73
CA SER A 64 7.85 -1.63 8.36
C SER A 64 9.02 -1.11 7.53
N VAL A 65 10.24 -1.42 7.94
CA VAL A 65 11.46 -1.02 7.23
C VAL A 65 12.20 -2.27 6.78
N ARG A 66 12.41 -2.37 5.48
CA ARG A 66 13.38 -3.30 4.91
C ARG A 66 14.75 -2.64 4.95
N ASP A 67 15.70 -3.22 5.69
CA ASP A 67 17.09 -2.76 5.81
C ASP A 67 18.04 -3.96 5.69
N GLY A 68 18.75 -4.04 4.59
CA GLY A 68 19.51 -5.24 4.23
C GLY A 68 18.62 -6.50 4.26
N ASP A 69 18.94 -7.49 5.10
CA ASP A 69 18.15 -8.71 5.27
C ASP A 69 17.08 -8.63 6.36
N ASP A 70 17.04 -7.51 7.08
CA ASP A 70 16.09 -7.31 8.17
C ASP A 70 14.79 -6.65 7.66
N ILE A 71 13.67 -7.06 8.27
CA ILE A 71 12.40 -6.34 8.27
C ILE A 71 12.11 -5.94 9.69
N VAL A 72 12.21 -4.64 10.00
CA VAL A 72 11.95 -4.06 11.32
C VAL A 72 10.56 -3.47 11.33
N VAL A 73 9.70 -3.91 12.25
CA VAL A 73 8.30 -3.54 12.28
C VAL A 73 7.94 -2.89 13.61
N PHE A 74 7.23 -1.79 13.51
CA PHE A 74 6.43 -1.18 14.56
C PHE A 74 4.95 -1.39 14.23
N ARG A 75 4.13 -1.72 15.24
CA ARG A 75 2.67 -1.76 15.13
C ARG A 75 2.00 -1.28 16.41
N ALA A 76 0.92 -0.56 16.27
CA ALA A 76 0.15 -0.07 17.40
C ALA A 76 -1.34 -0.03 17.08
N SER A 77 -2.18 -0.22 18.09
CA SER A 77 -3.63 -0.16 17.99
C SER A 77 -4.20 0.50 19.23
N ARG A 78 -5.28 1.29 19.06
CA ARG A 78 -6.02 1.86 20.18
C ARG A 78 -7.52 1.92 19.93
N ALA A 79 -8.27 2.14 21.00
CA ALA A 79 -9.67 2.58 20.90
C ALA A 79 -9.75 3.89 20.10
N LEU A 80 -10.70 3.98 19.16
CA LEU A 80 -10.84 5.15 18.29
C LEU A 80 -11.18 6.44 19.07
N GLY A 81 -12.00 6.35 20.12
CA GLY A 81 -12.52 7.53 20.82
C GLY A 81 -13.59 8.29 20.01
N ASP A 82 -13.84 9.53 20.39
CA ASP A 82 -14.88 10.37 19.79
C ASP A 82 -14.37 11.18 18.58
N ASP A 83 -13.07 11.45 18.49
CA ASP A 83 -12.47 12.20 17.40
C ASP A 83 -11.81 11.29 16.34
N ARG A 84 -12.48 11.14 15.20
CA ARG A 84 -11.94 10.39 14.04
C ARG A 84 -10.70 11.01 13.40
N ALA A 85 -10.48 12.27 13.64
CA ALA A 85 -9.34 13.01 13.09
C ALA A 85 -8.13 13.03 14.01
N ASP A 86 -8.23 12.45 15.21
CA ASP A 86 -7.06 12.18 16.03
C ASP A 86 -6.21 11.07 15.41
N LEU A 87 -5.24 11.48 14.61
CA LEU A 87 -4.32 10.60 13.86
C LEU A 87 -3.08 10.23 14.69
N LYS A 88 -3.26 10.00 16.00
CA LYS A 88 -2.22 9.55 16.92
C LYS A 88 -2.54 8.15 17.46
N VAL A 89 -1.59 7.22 17.41
CA VAL A 89 -1.68 5.88 17.98
C VAL A 89 -0.41 5.58 18.78
N GLY A 90 -0.49 5.79 20.10
CA GLY A 90 0.68 5.69 20.96
C GLY A 90 1.79 6.66 20.55
N PRO A 91 3.02 6.19 20.26
CA PRO A 91 4.14 7.04 19.82
C PRO A 91 4.07 7.46 18.35
N TYR A 92 3.17 6.90 17.56
CA TYR A 92 3.00 7.22 16.14
C TYR A 92 1.96 8.32 15.93
N ARG A 93 2.23 9.29 15.04
CA ARG A 93 1.23 10.28 14.62
C ARG A 93 1.45 10.80 13.21
N ILE A 94 0.36 11.21 12.59
CA ILE A 94 0.33 11.90 11.30
C ILE A 94 -0.17 13.32 11.51
N GLU A 95 0.56 14.30 10.99
CA GLU A 95 0.18 15.73 10.97
C GLU A 95 -0.03 16.17 9.51
N VAL A 96 -1.26 16.50 9.14
CA VAL A 96 -1.56 17.07 7.82
C VAL A 96 -1.22 18.55 7.85
N LEU A 97 -0.03 18.92 7.32
CA LEU A 97 0.45 20.30 7.31
C LEU A 97 -0.23 21.14 6.22
N GLU A 98 -0.48 20.51 5.05
CA GLU A 98 -1.20 21.10 3.94
C GLU A 98 -1.93 20.00 3.18
N GLY A 99 -3.26 20.08 3.13
CA GLY A 99 -4.09 19.03 2.52
C GLY A 99 -3.69 18.73 1.08
N LEU A 100 -3.58 17.44 0.73
CA LEU A 100 -3.15 16.91 -0.58
C LEU A 100 -1.73 17.31 -1.00
N LYS A 101 -0.92 17.91 -0.11
CA LYS A 101 0.41 18.41 -0.48
C LYS A 101 1.51 18.05 0.51
N ARG A 102 1.32 18.31 1.82
CA ARG A 102 2.37 18.09 2.82
C ARG A 102 1.83 17.38 4.05
N VAL A 103 2.53 16.33 4.44
CA VAL A 103 2.17 15.52 5.62
C VAL A 103 3.45 15.17 6.38
N ARG A 104 3.45 15.38 7.69
CA ARG A 104 4.53 14.97 8.59
C ARG A 104 4.13 13.69 9.31
N LEU A 105 5.06 12.74 9.39
CA LEU A 105 4.91 11.49 10.10
C LEU A 105 5.96 11.43 11.19
N ILE A 106 5.53 11.04 12.38
CA ILE A 106 6.39 10.95 13.54
C ILE A 106 6.17 9.59 14.21
N LEU A 107 7.25 8.88 14.45
CA LEU A 107 7.34 7.75 15.34
C LEU A 107 8.42 8.07 16.37
N GLU A 108 8.00 8.30 17.62
CA GLU A 108 8.92 8.54 18.72
C GLU A 108 9.71 7.27 19.03
N PRO A 109 11.00 7.35 19.46
CA PRO A 109 11.75 6.16 19.85
C PRO A 109 11.10 5.48 21.07
N GLY A 110 11.27 4.15 21.17
CA GLY A 110 10.75 3.35 22.28
C GLY A 110 11.59 2.09 22.49
N ASP A 111 11.45 1.48 23.67
CA ASP A 111 12.25 0.33 24.07
C ASP A 111 11.78 -1.00 23.41
N ASP A 112 10.53 -1.03 22.92
CA ASP A 112 9.90 -2.23 22.38
C ASP A 112 10.12 -2.42 20.86
N TYR A 113 10.75 -1.44 20.18
CA TYR A 113 10.97 -1.45 18.73
C TYR A 113 12.19 -0.61 18.34
N ASP A 114 12.91 -1.06 17.30
CA ASP A 114 14.16 -0.44 16.82
C ASP A 114 13.92 0.53 15.63
N LEU A 115 12.92 1.36 15.72
CA LEU A 115 12.50 2.25 14.65
C LEU A 115 12.05 3.59 15.21
N ALA A 116 12.52 4.70 14.63
CA ALA A 116 12.02 6.03 14.93
C ALA A 116 12.11 6.92 13.69
N PHE A 117 11.21 7.90 13.55
CA PHE A 117 11.31 8.88 12.49
C PHE A 117 10.56 10.17 12.81
N ASP A 118 11.06 11.25 12.23
CA ASP A 118 10.38 12.53 12.09
C ASP A 118 10.62 13.01 10.67
N ILE A 119 9.68 12.69 9.78
CA ILE A 119 9.81 12.87 8.34
C ILE A 119 8.62 13.61 7.74
N THR A 120 8.88 14.43 6.75
CA THR A 120 7.86 15.19 6.03
C THR A 120 7.80 14.79 4.57
N TYR A 121 6.64 14.31 4.16
CA TYR A 121 6.30 14.08 2.76
C TYR A 121 5.86 15.37 2.09
N THR A 122 6.37 15.62 0.88
CA THR A 122 5.91 16.70 -0.01
C THR A 122 5.55 16.11 -1.38
N GLY A 123 4.27 16.23 -1.76
CA GLY A 123 3.79 15.75 -3.05
C GLY A 123 4.39 16.52 -4.22
N GLU A 124 4.86 15.80 -5.24
CA GLU A 124 5.47 16.36 -6.46
C GLU A 124 4.49 16.52 -7.61
N ILE A 125 3.38 15.77 -7.56
CA ILE A 125 2.29 15.84 -8.52
C ILE A 125 0.98 16.15 -7.79
N PRO A 126 -0.08 16.63 -8.45
CA PRO A 126 -1.43 16.61 -7.91
C PRO A 126 -1.83 15.19 -7.48
N ALA A 127 -2.57 15.07 -6.38
CA ALA A 127 -3.14 13.79 -5.98
C ALA A 127 -4.10 13.28 -7.06
N SER A 128 -3.90 12.04 -7.54
CA SER A 128 -4.66 11.44 -8.63
C SER A 128 -5.67 10.43 -8.10
N LEU A 129 -6.96 10.72 -8.28
CA LEU A 129 -8.02 9.79 -7.90
C LEU A 129 -8.01 8.59 -8.87
N GLU A 130 -7.99 7.39 -8.33
CA GLU A 130 -8.00 6.15 -9.08
C GLU A 130 -9.43 5.72 -9.48
N PRO A 131 -9.57 4.74 -10.40
CA PRO A 131 -10.87 4.12 -10.66
C PRO A 131 -11.48 3.56 -9.38
N GLY A 132 -12.78 3.76 -9.17
CA GLY A 132 -13.50 3.17 -8.06
C GLY A 132 -13.48 1.64 -8.12
N HIS A 133 -13.26 0.99 -6.99
CA HIS A 133 -13.27 -0.46 -6.90
C HIS A 133 -14.57 -0.93 -6.25
N TYR A 134 -15.44 -1.55 -7.05
CA TYR A 134 -16.70 -2.09 -6.57
C TYR A 134 -16.84 -3.58 -6.90
N GLN A 135 -17.05 -4.39 -5.86
CA GLN A 135 -17.24 -5.84 -6.00
C GLN A 135 -18.29 -6.35 -5.01
N ARG A 136 -19.22 -7.18 -5.51
CA ARG A 136 -20.18 -7.92 -4.69
C ARG A 136 -19.88 -9.41 -4.71
N GLN A 137 -20.14 -10.06 -3.57
CA GLN A 137 -20.08 -11.50 -3.44
C GLN A 137 -21.22 -11.98 -2.55
N LEU A 138 -21.97 -13.00 -2.99
CA LEU A 138 -23.17 -13.51 -2.29
C LEU A 138 -24.17 -12.40 -1.91
N GLY A 139 -24.35 -11.40 -2.77
CA GLY A 139 -25.26 -10.28 -2.53
C GLY A 139 -24.73 -9.20 -1.56
N ARG A 140 -23.53 -9.38 -0.98
CA ARG A 140 -22.88 -8.39 -0.09
C ARG A 140 -21.81 -7.60 -0.84
N VAL A 141 -21.66 -6.35 -0.46
CA VAL A 141 -20.55 -5.53 -0.91
C VAL A 141 -19.29 -6.04 -0.21
N MET A 142 -18.28 -6.44 -0.98
CA MET A 142 -16.96 -6.84 -0.49
C MET A 142 -15.95 -5.70 -0.65
N PHE A 143 -16.05 -4.98 -1.78
CA PHE A 143 -15.29 -3.78 -2.04
C PHE A 143 -16.24 -2.69 -2.54
N ASP A 144 -16.13 -1.51 -1.97
CA ASP A 144 -16.71 -0.25 -2.45
C ASP A 144 -15.75 0.85 -1.96
N THR A 145 -14.68 1.05 -2.73
CA THR A 145 -13.57 1.87 -2.26
C THR A 145 -13.19 2.93 -3.27
N SER A 146 -12.82 4.08 -2.75
CA SER A 146 -12.11 5.12 -3.48
C SER A 146 -10.68 5.23 -2.96
N ARG A 147 -9.74 5.58 -3.87
CA ARG A 147 -8.35 5.80 -3.52
C ARG A 147 -7.75 6.89 -4.40
N PHE A 148 -6.86 7.69 -3.82
CA PHE A 148 -5.94 8.51 -4.61
C PHE A 148 -4.50 8.13 -4.32
N ALA A 149 -3.63 8.31 -5.31
CA ALA A 149 -2.19 8.15 -5.16
C ALA A 149 -1.44 9.42 -5.55
N GLN A 150 -0.21 9.52 -5.07
CA GLN A 150 0.67 10.68 -5.31
C GLN A 150 2.12 10.26 -5.11
N THR A 151 3.02 10.66 -6.02
CA THR A 151 4.48 10.62 -5.78
C THR A 151 4.94 11.87 -5.06
N GLY A 152 6.05 11.76 -4.36
CA GLY A 152 6.64 12.88 -3.63
C GLY A 152 8.03 12.59 -3.09
N THR A 153 8.56 13.55 -2.36
CA THR A 153 9.87 13.51 -1.72
C THR A 153 9.77 13.55 -0.21
N TRP A 154 10.82 13.13 0.46
CA TRP A 154 10.90 13.05 1.91
C TRP A 154 12.05 13.88 2.46
N THR A 155 11.78 14.62 3.54
CA THR A 155 12.79 15.32 4.33
C THR A 155 12.67 14.94 5.79
N GLY A 156 13.76 15.01 6.56
CA GLY A 156 13.78 14.71 8.00
C GLY A 156 14.72 13.56 8.33
N GLN A 157 14.42 12.80 9.38
CA GLN A 157 15.28 11.75 9.90
C GLN A 157 14.52 10.42 10.04
N LEU A 158 15.17 9.35 9.59
CA LEU A 158 14.73 7.95 9.78
C LEU A 158 15.83 7.20 10.53
N THR A 159 15.52 6.64 11.68
CA THR A 159 16.42 5.78 12.44
C THR A 159 15.92 4.34 12.44
N VAL A 160 16.77 3.42 12.02
CA VAL A 160 16.51 1.97 12.04
C VAL A 160 17.70 1.22 12.56
N GLY A 161 17.50 0.29 13.51
CA GLY A 161 18.58 -0.50 14.11
C GLY A 161 19.69 0.35 14.73
N GLY A 162 19.37 1.56 15.22
CA GLY A 162 20.35 2.50 15.78
C GLY A 162 21.09 3.36 14.74
N THR A 163 20.88 3.15 13.43
CA THR A 163 21.45 3.98 12.36
C THR A 163 20.46 5.05 11.93
N THR A 164 20.91 6.31 11.92
CA THR A 164 20.08 7.45 11.47
C THR A 164 20.43 7.85 10.05
N HIS A 165 19.42 7.95 9.20
CA HIS A 165 19.51 8.42 7.81
C HIS A 165 18.87 9.80 7.72
N GLU A 166 19.60 10.76 7.14
CA GLU A 166 19.08 12.10 6.81
C GLU A 166 18.38 12.04 5.45
N LEU A 167 17.11 12.43 5.43
CA LEU A 167 16.30 12.49 4.23
C LEU A 167 16.35 13.93 3.70
N ASP A 168 16.91 14.11 2.51
CA ASP A 168 17.29 15.43 1.97
C ASP A 168 16.26 16.02 0.99
N GLY A 169 15.20 15.29 0.68
CA GLY A 169 14.18 15.72 -0.30
C GLY A 169 14.61 15.66 -1.77
N VAL A 170 15.84 15.22 -2.04
CA VAL A 170 16.41 15.06 -3.40
C VAL A 170 16.64 13.60 -3.73
N ASN A 171 17.34 12.89 -2.82
CA ASN A 171 17.69 11.49 -2.98
C ASN A 171 16.66 10.56 -2.31
N TRP A 172 15.73 11.10 -1.51
CA TRP A 172 14.67 10.35 -0.83
C TRP A 172 13.32 10.69 -1.42
N SER A 173 12.76 9.74 -2.11
CA SER A 173 11.47 9.82 -2.78
C SER A 173 10.52 8.72 -2.29
N GLY A 174 9.34 8.72 -2.82
CA GLY A 174 8.36 7.69 -2.55
C GLY A 174 6.97 8.08 -3.00
N ASN A 175 6.03 7.41 -2.42
CA ASN A 175 4.63 7.57 -2.76
C ASN A 175 3.75 7.60 -1.52
N ARG A 176 2.53 8.05 -1.70
CA ARG A 176 1.45 7.83 -0.76
C ARG A 176 0.17 7.47 -1.47
N ASP A 177 -0.69 6.75 -0.79
CA ASP A 177 -2.11 6.66 -1.10
C ASP A 177 -2.99 6.96 0.12
N ARG A 178 -4.21 7.34 -0.15
CA ARG A 178 -5.32 7.37 0.78
C ARG A 178 -6.47 6.60 0.18
N SER A 179 -6.98 5.65 0.94
CA SER A 179 -8.14 4.88 0.53
C SER A 179 -9.20 4.84 1.62
N TRP A 180 -10.46 4.85 1.21
CA TRP A 180 -11.60 4.79 2.13
C TRP A 180 -12.77 4.05 1.49
N GLY A 181 -13.69 3.60 2.32
CA GLY A 181 -14.88 2.86 1.89
C GLY A 181 -15.01 1.52 2.58
N ILE A 182 -15.44 0.51 1.87
CA ILE A 182 -15.69 -0.84 2.39
C ILE A 182 -14.70 -1.81 1.77
N ARG A 183 -13.98 -2.56 2.61
CA ARG A 183 -13.18 -3.73 2.23
C ARG A 183 -12.99 -4.61 3.46
N PRO A 184 -12.73 -5.93 3.32
CA PRO A 184 -12.50 -6.80 4.47
C PRO A 184 -11.38 -6.28 5.38
N VAL A 185 -11.70 -6.04 6.66
CA VAL A 185 -10.79 -5.57 7.71
C VAL A 185 -11.10 -6.28 9.03
N GLY A 186 -10.15 -6.23 9.98
CA GLY A 186 -10.32 -6.80 11.31
C GLY A 186 -10.42 -8.32 11.31
N GLU A 187 -11.14 -8.83 12.30
CA GLU A 187 -11.39 -10.25 12.45
C GLU A 187 -12.34 -10.77 11.38
N GLY A 188 -12.25 -12.07 11.11
CA GLY A 188 -13.18 -12.75 10.22
C GLY A 188 -14.63 -12.55 10.65
N GLU A 189 -15.52 -12.37 9.69
CA GLU A 189 -16.95 -12.20 9.97
C GLU A 189 -17.55 -13.46 10.62
N PRO A 190 -18.56 -13.30 11.51
CA PRO A 190 -19.22 -14.42 12.15
C PRO A 190 -20.00 -15.29 11.14
N ALA A 191 -20.51 -16.41 11.63
CA ALA A 191 -21.13 -17.46 10.84
C ALA A 191 -22.17 -16.95 9.83
N GLY A 192 -22.16 -17.56 8.67
CA GLY A 192 -23.01 -17.34 7.52
C GLY A 192 -22.42 -18.11 6.35
N ARG A 193 -23.10 -18.14 5.20
CA ARG A 193 -22.48 -18.68 4.00
C ARG A 193 -21.30 -17.80 3.65
N ARG A 194 -20.11 -18.33 3.86
CA ARG A 194 -18.88 -17.65 3.45
C ARG A 194 -18.77 -17.72 1.93
N ALA A 195 -18.36 -16.62 1.34
CA ALA A 195 -17.84 -16.65 0.01
C ALA A 195 -16.61 -17.56 0.02
N THR A 196 -16.57 -18.51 -0.88
CA THR A 196 -15.32 -19.22 -1.15
C THR A 196 -14.39 -18.23 -1.82
N LEU A 197 -13.19 -18.07 -1.29
CA LEU A 197 -12.06 -17.49 -2.04
C LEU A 197 -11.67 -18.51 -3.12
N ALA A 198 -12.61 -18.84 -3.99
CA ALA A 198 -12.43 -19.84 -5.03
C ALA A 198 -11.65 -19.24 -6.21
N GLY A 199 -11.58 -17.92 -6.30
CA GLY A 199 -10.88 -17.21 -7.35
C GLY A 199 -9.53 -16.69 -6.90
N GLY A 200 -8.58 -16.59 -7.83
CA GLY A 200 -7.32 -15.91 -7.61
C GLY A 200 -7.50 -14.40 -7.47
N PHE A 201 -6.54 -13.78 -6.85
CA PHE A 201 -6.41 -12.34 -6.73
C PHE A 201 -5.05 -11.97 -7.35
N PHE A 202 -5.06 -11.54 -8.60
CA PHE A 202 -3.86 -10.98 -9.22
C PHE A 202 -3.88 -9.47 -9.04
N TRP A 203 -2.84 -8.95 -8.42
CA TRP A 203 -2.69 -7.54 -8.13
C TRP A 203 -1.39 -7.00 -8.70
N LEU A 204 -1.50 -5.94 -9.50
CA LEU A 204 -0.39 -5.18 -10.03
C LEU A 204 -0.71 -3.69 -9.86
N TYR A 205 0.05 -3.03 -8.98
CA TYR A 205 -0.16 -1.64 -8.66
C TYR A 205 1.17 -0.90 -8.66
N ASN A 206 1.23 0.22 -9.36
CA ASN A 206 2.47 0.96 -9.53
C ASN A 206 2.26 2.45 -9.37
N VAL A 207 3.18 3.08 -8.65
CA VAL A 207 3.26 4.53 -8.47
C VAL A 207 4.70 4.94 -8.79
N ILE A 208 4.91 5.45 -10.00
CA ILE A 208 6.22 5.64 -10.60
C ILE A 208 6.51 7.13 -10.78
N SER A 209 7.65 7.59 -10.28
CA SER A 209 8.15 8.96 -10.47
C SER A 209 9.11 9.03 -11.64
N PHE A 210 8.81 9.89 -12.60
CA PHE A 210 9.69 10.30 -13.70
C PHE A 210 10.04 11.79 -13.55
N PRO A 211 11.06 12.34 -14.26
CA PRO A 211 11.46 13.73 -14.10
C PRO A 211 10.37 14.77 -14.29
N GLU A 212 9.48 14.60 -15.27
CA GLU A 212 8.46 15.58 -15.64
C GLU A 212 7.02 15.18 -15.22
N TYR A 213 6.80 13.92 -14.91
CA TYR A 213 5.48 13.36 -14.62
C TYR A 213 5.59 12.13 -13.72
N SER A 214 4.45 11.66 -13.27
CA SER A 214 4.34 10.34 -12.67
C SER A 214 3.32 9.49 -13.41
N ILE A 215 3.53 8.18 -13.40
CA ILE A 215 2.53 7.21 -13.86
C ILE A 215 2.00 6.46 -12.65
N VAL A 216 0.67 6.47 -12.55
CA VAL A 216 -0.06 5.71 -11.52
C VAL A 216 -0.97 4.73 -12.25
N PHE A 217 -0.88 3.45 -11.95
CA PHE A 217 -1.80 2.47 -12.51
C PHE A 217 -2.14 1.35 -11.54
N ILE A 218 -3.34 0.82 -11.70
CA ILE A 218 -3.90 -0.32 -10.97
C ILE A 218 -4.41 -1.34 -11.98
N ASN A 219 -4.10 -2.59 -11.75
CA ASN A 219 -4.62 -3.71 -12.52
C ASN A 219 -4.88 -4.89 -11.59
N GLN A 220 -6.16 -5.16 -11.32
CA GLN A 220 -6.59 -6.36 -10.63
C GLN A 220 -7.25 -7.31 -11.63
N GLU A 221 -6.87 -8.58 -11.60
CA GLU A 221 -7.45 -9.61 -12.43
C GLU A 221 -8.04 -10.74 -11.58
N ASP A 222 -9.03 -11.42 -12.15
CA ASP A 222 -9.55 -12.68 -11.61
C ASP A 222 -8.65 -13.88 -12.02
N GLU A 223 -9.01 -15.07 -11.61
CA GLU A 223 -8.30 -16.31 -11.93
C GLU A 223 -8.16 -16.61 -13.43
N HIS A 224 -8.99 -16.00 -14.26
CA HIS A 224 -8.98 -16.17 -15.73
C HIS A 224 -8.24 -15.05 -16.46
N GLY A 225 -7.79 -14.00 -15.75
CA GLY A 225 -7.17 -12.82 -16.33
C GLY A 225 -8.18 -11.73 -16.75
N ASN A 226 -9.44 -11.85 -16.36
CA ASN A 226 -10.41 -10.78 -16.59
C ASN A 226 -10.15 -9.61 -15.64
N LYS A 227 -10.22 -8.38 -16.17
CA LYS A 227 -10.02 -7.16 -15.39
C LYS A 227 -11.17 -6.94 -14.41
N VAL A 228 -10.87 -6.88 -13.13
CA VAL A 228 -11.81 -6.52 -12.05
C VAL A 228 -11.76 -5.00 -11.81
N VAL A 229 -10.55 -4.45 -11.72
CA VAL A 229 -10.26 -3.03 -11.69
C VAL A 229 -9.06 -2.77 -12.57
N SER A 230 -9.12 -1.79 -13.45
CA SER A 230 -8.00 -1.42 -14.31
C SER A 230 -8.06 0.05 -14.68
N GLY A 231 -6.93 0.75 -14.59
CA GLY A 231 -6.79 2.14 -15.02
C GLY A 231 -5.37 2.62 -14.86
N ALA A 232 -4.94 3.48 -15.77
CA ALA A 232 -3.60 4.06 -15.78
C ALA A 232 -3.66 5.54 -16.12
N ARG A 233 -2.87 6.35 -15.42
CA ARG A 233 -2.79 7.80 -15.61
C ARG A 233 -1.36 8.28 -15.60
N ARG A 234 -1.07 9.23 -16.49
CA ARG A 234 0.11 10.09 -16.40
C ARG A 234 -0.31 11.43 -15.79
N VAL A 235 0.29 11.77 -14.67
CA VAL A 235 0.04 13.00 -13.93
C VAL A 235 1.26 13.89 -14.04
N TRP A 236 1.12 15.05 -14.67
CA TRP A 236 2.22 15.97 -14.90
C TRP A 236 2.58 16.74 -13.63
N ARG A 237 3.89 16.99 -13.42
CA ARG A 237 4.37 17.88 -12.34
C ARG A 237 3.92 19.32 -12.59
N ASP A 238 3.91 19.76 -13.85
CA ASP A 238 3.30 21.01 -14.25
C ASP A 238 1.78 20.84 -14.31
N PRO A 239 1.01 21.47 -13.39
CA PRO A 239 -0.45 21.35 -13.36
C PRO A 239 -1.15 21.85 -14.63
N ALA A 240 -0.50 22.73 -15.41
CA ALA A 240 -1.05 23.25 -16.64
C ALA A 240 -1.16 22.17 -17.74
N LYS A 241 -0.35 21.11 -17.67
CA LYS A 241 -0.40 19.95 -18.57
C LYS A 241 -1.51 18.97 -18.20
N GLY A 242 -2.03 19.01 -16.97
CA GLY A 242 -3.15 18.20 -16.51
C GLY A 242 -2.82 16.73 -16.27
N ILE A 243 -3.77 15.86 -16.59
CA ILE A 243 -3.70 14.41 -16.41
C ILE A 243 -4.08 13.73 -17.72
N ASP A 244 -3.26 12.79 -18.18
CA ASP A 244 -3.57 11.96 -19.35
C ASP A 244 -4.11 10.60 -18.87
N GLU A 245 -5.28 10.21 -19.35
CA GLU A 245 -5.75 8.83 -19.23
C GLU A 245 -4.96 7.98 -20.24
N LEU A 246 -4.27 6.97 -19.72
CA LEU A 246 -3.48 6.06 -20.54
C LEU A 246 -4.35 4.89 -21.03
N GLY A 247 -3.91 4.23 -22.10
CA GLY A 247 -4.66 3.13 -22.71
C GLY A 247 -4.73 1.87 -21.84
N PRO A 248 -5.30 0.79 -22.41
CA PRO A 248 -5.45 -0.46 -21.69
C PRO A 248 -4.11 -1.00 -21.20
N ILE A 249 -4.14 -1.65 -20.04
CA ILE A 249 -2.96 -2.25 -19.40
C ILE A 249 -2.80 -3.68 -19.90
N THR A 250 -1.61 -4.01 -20.44
CA THR A 250 -1.14 -5.38 -20.61
C THR A 250 0.19 -5.55 -19.90
N HIS A 251 0.52 -6.76 -19.50
CA HIS A 251 1.75 -7.00 -18.73
C HIS A 251 2.35 -8.37 -19.09
N ASP A 252 3.67 -8.45 -19.02
CA ASP A 252 4.47 -9.66 -19.07
C ASP A 252 5.44 -9.58 -17.89
N ILE A 253 5.27 -10.48 -16.92
CA ILE A 253 6.00 -10.49 -15.65
C ILE A 253 6.96 -11.67 -15.65
N THR A 254 8.25 -11.39 -15.54
CA THR A 254 9.26 -12.43 -15.31
C THR A 254 9.32 -12.73 -13.82
N LEU A 255 9.11 -13.99 -13.47
CA LEU A 255 9.11 -14.46 -12.08
C LEU A 255 10.46 -15.06 -11.68
N VAL A 256 10.80 -14.93 -10.41
CA VAL A 256 11.95 -15.65 -9.82
C VAL A 256 11.59 -17.14 -9.74
N PRO A 257 12.43 -18.06 -10.28
CA PRO A 257 12.16 -19.49 -10.23
C PRO A 257 11.90 -20.02 -8.82
N GLY A 258 10.89 -20.89 -8.69
CA GLY A 258 10.48 -21.44 -7.40
C GLY A 258 9.66 -20.51 -6.49
N THR A 259 9.31 -19.32 -6.99
CA THR A 259 8.55 -18.32 -6.22
C THR A 259 7.34 -17.77 -7.00
N ARG A 260 6.66 -16.78 -6.43
CA ARG A 260 5.66 -15.92 -7.10
C ARG A 260 6.14 -14.48 -7.20
N GLU A 261 7.41 -14.23 -6.96
CA GLU A 261 8.01 -12.90 -6.95
C GLU A 261 8.39 -12.46 -8.36
N ALA A 262 8.18 -11.20 -8.67
CA ALA A 262 8.67 -10.61 -9.90
C ALA A 262 10.18 -10.32 -9.79
N SER A 263 10.91 -10.60 -10.86
CA SER A 263 12.29 -10.12 -11.07
C SER A 263 12.33 -8.93 -12.01
N SER A 264 11.46 -8.92 -13.02
CA SER A 264 11.29 -7.82 -13.97
C SER A 264 9.90 -7.86 -14.59
N ALA A 265 9.54 -6.80 -15.31
CA ALA A 265 8.27 -6.75 -16.05
C ALA A 265 8.38 -5.88 -17.30
N VAL A 266 7.56 -6.22 -18.31
CA VAL A 266 7.23 -5.35 -19.43
C VAL A 266 5.73 -5.05 -19.36
N ILE A 267 5.39 -3.77 -19.22
CA ILE A 267 4.01 -3.30 -19.08
C ILE A 267 3.70 -2.35 -20.22
N THR A 268 2.57 -2.52 -20.88
CA THR A 268 2.12 -1.60 -21.93
C THR A 268 0.88 -0.87 -21.46
N LEU A 269 0.90 0.45 -21.58
CA LEU A 269 -0.17 1.38 -21.23
C LEU A 269 -0.56 2.19 -22.50
N GLY A 270 -1.41 1.60 -23.34
CA GLY A 270 -1.66 2.17 -24.67
C GLY A 270 -0.38 2.19 -25.52
N ASP A 271 0.11 3.40 -25.86
CA ASP A 271 1.33 3.57 -26.68
C ASP A 271 2.63 3.66 -25.89
N ILE A 272 2.55 3.56 -24.55
CA ILE A 272 3.72 3.61 -23.66
C ILE A 272 4.11 2.20 -23.26
N THR A 273 5.36 1.83 -23.47
CA THR A 273 5.95 0.59 -22.92
C THR A 273 6.80 0.94 -21.70
N ILE A 274 6.57 0.27 -20.58
CA ILE A 274 7.33 0.43 -19.34
C ILE A 274 8.06 -0.87 -19.07
N LYS A 275 9.38 -0.80 -18.95
CA LYS A 275 10.22 -1.88 -18.42
C LYS A 275 10.47 -1.60 -16.94
N ALA A 276 10.31 -2.61 -16.10
CA ALA A 276 10.56 -2.55 -14.67
C ALA A 276 11.61 -3.58 -14.29
N ASP A 277 12.59 -3.16 -13.50
CA ASP A 277 13.60 -4.03 -12.89
C ASP A 277 13.50 -3.90 -11.37
N ILE A 278 13.32 -5.04 -10.69
CA ILE A 278 13.15 -5.07 -9.22
C ILE A 278 14.50 -4.81 -8.56
N VAL A 279 14.52 -3.83 -7.64
CA VAL A 279 15.71 -3.41 -6.88
C VAL A 279 15.72 -4.03 -5.48
N LEU A 280 14.59 -3.93 -4.77
CA LEU A 280 14.47 -4.39 -3.38
C LEU A 280 13.04 -4.84 -3.09
N PRO A 281 12.80 -6.14 -2.85
CA PRO A 281 11.49 -6.62 -2.41
C PRO A 281 11.26 -6.30 -0.93
N HIS A 282 10.06 -5.84 -0.59
CA HIS A 282 9.61 -5.63 0.78
C HIS A 282 8.32 -6.42 1.05
N TYR A 283 8.42 -7.47 1.86
CA TYR A 283 7.29 -8.30 2.30
C TYR A 283 6.51 -7.60 3.40
N PHE A 284 5.89 -6.50 3.06
CA PHE A 284 5.25 -5.58 4.01
C PHE A 284 4.06 -6.20 4.78
N GLY A 285 3.54 -7.32 4.34
CA GLY A 285 2.45 -8.02 5.01
C GLY A 285 2.83 -8.67 6.34
N PHE A 286 4.14 -8.91 6.60
CA PHE A 286 4.58 -9.51 7.84
C PHE A 286 4.61 -8.49 9.00
N GLY A 287 3.87 -8.77 10.05
CA GLY A 287 3.83 -7.95 11.28
C GLY A 287 2.96 -6.70 11.20
N THR A 288 2.48 -6.29 10.03
CA THR A 288 1.84 -4.98 9.82
C THR A 288 0.31 -5.00 9.87
N GLY A 289 -0.31 -6.17 9.82
CA GLY A 289 -1.78 -6.28 9.91
C GLY A 289 -2.49 -6.64 8.61
N TYR A 290 -1.78 -6.98 7.55
CA TYR A 290 -2.36 -7.40 6.27
C TYR A 290 -2.85 -8.87 6.24
N GLY A 291 -2.96 -9.50 7.43
CA GLY A 291 -3.62 -10.80 7.58
C GLY A 291 -2.69 -12.00 7.57
N LEU A 292 -1.37 -11.81 7.53
CA LEU A 292 -0.40 -12.90 7.64
C LEU A 292 -0.17 -13.33 9.09
N ASP A 293 -0.35 -12.42 10.05
CA ASP A 293 -0.30 -12.72 11.47
C ASP A 293 -1.69 -13.10 11.98
N PRO A 294 -1.85 -14.21 12.70
CA PRO A 294 -3.15 -14.62 13.24
C PRO A 294 -3.63 -13.71 14.37
N ASP A 295 -2.71 -13.07 15.07
CA ASP A 295 -2.93 -12.23 16.26
C ASP A 295 -3.04 -10.73 15.95
N TRP A 296 -2.82 -10.32 14.69
CA TRP A 296 -2.83 -8.91 14.31
C TRP A 296 -3.39 -8.69 12.91
N ARG A 297 -4.47 -7.94 12.81
CA ARG A 297 -5.06 -7.47 11.55
C ARG A 297 -5.49 -6.03 11.68
N HIS A 298 -5.50 -5.32 10.58
CA HIS A 298 -6.02 -3.95 10.52
C HIS A 298 -7.45 -3.86 11.02
N GLY A 299 -7.70 -2.95 12.00
CA GLY A 299 -9.00 -2.80 12.65
C GLY A 299 -9.33 -3.85 13.69
N MET A 300 -8.44 -4.81 13.97
CA MET A 300 -8.63 -5.79 15.03
C MET A 300 -8.49 -5.14 16.41
N TRP A 301 -9.42 -5.44 17.31
CA TRP A 301 -9.34 -4.98 18.68
C TRP A 301 -8.20 -5.64 19.44
N GLN A 302 -7.29 -4.85 19.98
CA GLN A 302 -6.11 -5.32 20.73
C GLN A 302 -6.13 -4.88 22.20
N GLY A 303 -7.02 -3.95 22.58
CA GLY A 303 -7.10 -3.29 23.87
C GLY A 303 -7.15 -1.77 23.72
N ASP A 304 -7.20 -1.04 24.84
CA ASP A 304 -7.33 0.43 24.83
C ASP A 304 -6.14 1.11 24.15
N LEU A 305 -4.93 0.60 24.40
CA LEU A 305 -3.71 0.95 23.68
C LEU A 305 -2.71 -0.21 23.76
N VAL A 306 -2.24 -0.68 22.61
CA VAL A 306 -1.18 -1.69 22.49
C VAL A 306 -0.12 -1.19 21.50
N VAL A 307 1.15 -1.33 21.87
CA VAL A 307 2.33 -1.00 21.06
C VAL A 307 3.26 -2.22 21.04
N GLN A 308 3.75 -2.60 19.89
CA GLN A 308 4.63 -3.75 19.70
C GLN A 308 5.67 -3.50 18.61
N GLY A 309 6.86 -4.05 18.82
CA GLY A 309 7.89 -4.25 17.79
C GLY A 309 7.94 -5.70 17.33
N LYS A 310 8.36 -5.90 16.09
CA LYS A 310 8.70 -7.20 15.50
C LYS A 310 9.95 -7.05 14.64
N ARG A 311 10.69 -8.13 14.50
CA ARG A 311 11.82 -8.20 13.56
C ARG A 311 11.81 -9.55 12.88
N TYR A 312 12.03 -9.55 11.57
CA TYR A 312 12.12 -10.75 10.75
C TYR A 312 13.41 -10.70 9.93
N LYS A 313 13.96 -11.85 9.61
CA LYS A 313 14.97 -12.02 8.57
C LYS A 313 14.26 -12.52 7.30
N THR A 314 14.52 -11.91 6.16
CA THR A 314 13.87 -12.32 4.91
C THR A 314 14.13 -13.77 4.56
N ALA A 315 15.34 -14.28 4.82
CA ALA A 315 15.68 -15.68 4.60
C ALA A 315 14.96 -16.68 5.52
N GLU A 316 14.35 -16.19 6.61
CA GLU A 316 13.64 -17.00 7.62
C GLU A 316 12.12 -16.84 7.55
N LEU A 317 11.61 -16.07 6.59
CA LEU A 317 10.17 -15.94 6.39
C LEU A 317 9.54 -17.28 6.01
N ASP A 318 8.32 -17.53 6.50
CA ASP A 318 7.58 -18.74 6.15
C ASP A 318 7.29 -18.74 4.64
N ALA A 319 7.82 -19.75 3.93
CA ALA A 319 7.73 -19.86 2.48
C ALA A 319 6.27 -19.95 1.97
N THR A 320 5.34 -20.48 2.79
CA THR A 320 3.92 -20.54 2.40
C THR A 320 3.28 -19.18 2.56
N LEU A 321 3.60 -18.43 3.64
CA LEU A 321 3.06 -17.10 3.87
C LEU A 321 3.60 -16.09 2.87
N THR A 322 4.85 -16.23 2.39
CA THR A 322 5.37 -15.36 1.33
C THR A 322 4.57 -15.47 0.02
N LEU A 323 4.06 -16.67 -0.33
CA LEU A 323 3.20 -16.86 -1.51
C LEU A 323 1.83 -16.17 -1.39
N LEU A 324 1.43 -15.79 -0.17
CA LEU A 324 0.17 -15.12 0.13
C LEU A 324 0.35 -13.63 0.44
N CYS A 325 1.60 -13.14 0.38
CA CYS A 325 1.96 -11.76 0.64
C CYS A 325 2.11 -11.00 -0.68
N PRO A 326 1.32 -9.95 -0.94
CA PRO A 326 1.72 -8.98 -1.94
C PRO A 326 3.06 -8.38 -1.54
N VAL A 327 3.94 -8.15 -2.51
CA VAL A 327 5.28 -7.61 -2.27
C VAL A 327 5.34 -6.19 -2.81
N ASP A 328 5.69 -5.24 -1.95
CA ASP A 328 5.99 -3.86 -2.33
C ASP A 328 7.45 -3.77 -2.76
N ASN A 329 7.67 -3.85 -4.05
CA ASN A 329 9.02 -3.76 -4.56
C ASN A 329 9.40 -2.31 -4.83
N LEU A 330 10.58 -1.91 -4.37
CA LEU A 330 11.29 -0.80 -4.99
C LEU A 330 11.77 -1.27 -6.37
N ALA A 331 11.45 -0.50 -7.41
CA ALA A 331 11.88 -0.82 -8.77
C ALA A 331 12.41 0.41 -9.50
N THR A 332 13.30 0.18 -10.48
CA THR A 332 13.64 1.15 -11.52
C THR A 332 12.79 0.89 -12.75
N PHE A 333 12.47 1.97 -13.45
CA PHE A 333 11.57 1.92 -14.60
C PHE A 333 12.16 2.66 -15.79
N THR A 334 11.94 2.13 -16.98
CA THR A 334 12.22 2.81 -18.25
C THR A 334 10.91 2.88 -19.05
N ALA A 335 10.35 4.07 -19.17
CA ALA A 335 9.21 4.35 -20.04
C ALA A 335 9.71 4.64 -21.46
N ILE A 336 9.12 4.00 -22.44
CA ILE A 336 9.42 4.14 -23.87
C ILE A 336 8.17 4.64 -24.58
N GLU A 337 8.21 5.85 -25.11
CA GLU A 337 7.12 6.48 -25.88
C GLU A 337 7.69 7.09 -27.15
N ASN A 338 7.17 6.71 -28.32
CA ASN A 338 7.66 7.19 -29.64
C ASN A 338 9.19 7.01 -29.84
N GLY A 339 9.76 5.96 -29.25
CA GLY A 339 11.21 5.67 -29.32
C GLY A 339 12.07 6.50 -28.36
N VAL A 340 11.48 7.33 -27.52
CA VAL A 340 12.18 8.10 -26.48
C VAL A 340 12.09 7.35 -25.15
N GLU A 341 13.24 7.17 -24.52
CA GLU A 341 13.35 6.54 -23.19
C GLU A 341 13.40 7.60 -22.09
N THR A 342 12.60 7.35 -21.02
CA THR A 342 12.62 8.15 -19.80
C THR A 342 12.78 7.23 -18.60
N HIS A 343 13.73 7.52 -17.73
CA HIS A 343 14.02 6.71 -16.55
C HIS A 343 13.33 7.26 -15.31
N GLY A 344 12.86 6.34 -14.45
CA GLY A 344 12.17 6.64 -13.20
C GLY A 344 12.38 5.56 -12.15
N SER A 345 11.81 5.78 -10.99
CA SER A 345 11.79 4.81 -9.89
C SER A 345 10.49 4.91 -9.11
N GLY A 346 10.18 3.90 -8.31
CA GLY A 346 8.99 3.92 -7.47
C GLY A 346 8.53 2.56 -7.03
N LEU A 347 7.26 2.49 -6.66
CA LEU A 347 6.60 1.29 -6.19
C LEU A 347 6.18 0.38 -7.36
N PHE A 348 6.57 -0.89 -7.25
CA PHE A 348 6.03 -2.01 -8.02
C PHE A 348 5.40 -2.99 -7.03
N GLU A 349 4.12 -2.79 -6.69
CA GLU A 349 3.39 -3.73 -5.83
C GLU A 349 2.83 -4.87 -6.68
N PHE A 350 3.19 -6.09 -6.31
CA PHE A 350 2.83 -7.28 -7.05
C PHE A 350 2.40 -8.41 -6.11
N GLY A 351 1.25 -9.02 -6.41
CA GLY A 351 0.72 -10.12 -5.60
C GLY A 351 -0.21 -11.04 -6.37
N PRO A 352 0.33 -12.11 -7.01
CA PRO A 352 -0.48 -13.15 -7.63
C PRO A 352 -0.90 -14.19 -6.58
N ILE A 353 -1.96 -13.90 -5.82
CA ILE A 353 -2.46 -14.76 -4.74
C ILE A 353 -3.50 -15.72 -5.28
N GLY A 354 -3.28 -17.02 -5.12
CA GLY A 354 -4.18 -18.07 -5.61
C GLY A 354 -4.02 -18.38 -7.10
N PRO A 355 -5.02 -19.07 -7.70
CA PRO A 355 -4.97 -19.46 -9.10
C PRO A 355 -5.01 -18.23 -10.03
N HIS A 356 -4.17 -18.23 -11.06
CA HIS A 356 -4.16 -17.23 -12.12
C HIS A 356 -3.68 -17.86 -13.42
N LYS A 357 -4.61 -18.15 -14.31
CA LYS A 357 -4.35 -18.88 -15.56
C LYS A 357 -3.30 -18.21 -16.46
N PRO A 358 -3.30 -16.87 -16.65
CA PRO A 358 -2.27 -16.23 -17.47
C PRO A 358 -0.84 -16.43 -16.93
N SER A 359 -0.66 -16.46 -15.60
CA SER A 359 0.64 -16.72 -14.95
C SER A 359 0.95 -18.20 -14.76
N GLY A 360 0.02 -19.11 -15.14
CA GLY A 360 0.19 -20.55 -14.98
C GLY A 360 -0.05 -21.11 -13.59
N PHE A 361 -0.55 -20.29 -12.65
CA PHE A 361 -0.88 -20.74 -11.29
C PHE A 361 -2.25 -21.42 -11.23
N THR A 362 -2.30 -22.59 -10.56
CA THR A 362 -3.52 -23.41 -10.42
C THR A 362 -4.09 -23.42 -9.02
N GLY A 363 -3.32 -22.99 -8.00
CA GLY A 363 -3.68 -23.01 -6.59
C GLY A 363 -3.08 -21.86 -5.81
N PHE A 364 -3.01 -22.01 -4.49
CA PHE A 364 -2.51 -20.97 -3.57
C PHE A 364 -1.02 -21.16 -3.20
N VAL A 365 -0.46 -22.34 -3.44
CA VAL A 365 0.88 -22.71 -2.97
C VAL A 365 1.80 -23.23 -4.07
N ASP A 366 1.35 -23.31 -5.31
CA ASP A 366 2.20 -23.60 -6.45
C ASP A 366 3.07 -22.40 -6.79
N THR A 367 4.25 -22.66 -7.31
CA THR A 367 5.27 -21.67 -7.65
C THR A 367 5.59 -21.72 -9.14
N HIS A 368 6.25 -20.67 -9.62
CA HIS A 368 6.74 -20.65 -10.98
C HIS A 368 7.77 -21.76 -11.20
N GLN A 369 7.56 -22.61 -12.20
CA GLN A 369 8.50 -23.63 -12.66
C GLN A 369 9.11 -23.13 -13.96
N GLU A 370 10.44 -23.17 -14.08
CA GLU A 370 11.07 -22.94 -15.39
C GLU A 370 10.50 -23.93 -16.40
N ARG A 371 9.96 -23.45 -17.51
CA ARG A 371 9.59 -24.33 -18.61
C ARG A 371 10.89 -24.76 -19.29
N ASP A 372 11.07 -26.09 -19.45
CA ASP A 372 12.16 -26.63 -20.25
C ASP A 372 12.07 -26.04 -21.67
N GLY A 373 12.83 -24.99 -21.95
CA GLY A 373 12.86 -24.32 -23.26
C GLY A 373 13.12 -22.81 -23.25
N ASP A 374 13.15 -22.15 -22.09
CA ASP A 374 13.46 -20.70 -21.97
C ASP A 374 14.97 -20.45 -21.76
N SER A 375 15.82 -21.01 -22.65
CA SER A 375 17.27 -20.77 -22.68
C SER A 375 17.72 -20.06 -23.95
#